data_edb69573ce4d3dcee54e507c1062d8e6
#
_entry.id   edb69573ce4d3dcee54e507c1062d8e6
#
_cell.length_a   1.000
_cell.length_b   1.000
_cell.length_c   1.000
_cell.angle_alpha   90.00
_cell.angle_beta   90.00
_cell.angle_gamma   90.00
#
_symmetry.space_group_name_H-M   'P 1'
#
loop_
_entity.id
_entity.type
_entity.pdbx_description
1 polymer ?
#
loop_
_entity_poly.entity_id
_entity_poly.type
_entity_poly.pdbx_seq_one_letter_code
_entity_poly.pdbx_strand_id
1 'polypeptide(L)'
;MDAKQVLVMAATMLTAMGAPVFAQHAREPYVRVAEIEIDPAQLGAYTAAVKEQIEAAIRLETGVLALYSVADKDNPAHILVFEMYADTDAYKAHLETAHFKKYKVATQDMVKSLKLRETIPILLGSKSR
;
A
#
# COMPACT_ATOMS: atom_id res chain seq x y z
N MET A 1 -45.96 23.82 16.07
CA MET A 1 -45.30 23.07 14.99
C MET A 1 -46.35 22.23 14.29
N ASP A 2 -46.52 22.46 13.06
CA ASP A 2 -47.45 21.79 12.20
C ASP A 2 -46.95 20.36 11.90
N ALA A 3 -47.83 19.36 11.89
CA ALA A 3 -47.49 17.96 11.63
C ALA A 3 -46.79 17.76 10.26
N LYS A 4 -46.99 18.67 9.33
CA LYS A 4 -46.31 18.68 8.02
C LYS A 4 -44.82 19.05 8.10
N GLN A 5 -44.41 19.84 9.08
CA GLN A 5 -43.00 20.21 9.27
C GLN A 5 -42.19 19.08 9.92
N VAL A 6 -42.83 18.28 10.75
CA VAL A 6 -42.17 17.11 11.35
C VAL A 6 -41.91 16.02 10.33
N LEU A 7 -42.78 15.87 9.34
CA LEU A 7 -42.64 14.88 8.27
C LEU A 7 -41.48 15.22 7.29
N VAL A 8 -41.26 16.51 7.04
CA VAL A 8 -40.18 16.98 6.15
C VAL A 8 -38.80 16.82 6.80
N MET A 9 -38.69 16.94 8.14
CA MET A 9 -37.44 16.69 8.88
C MET A 9 -37.06 15.21 8.95
N ALA A 10 -38.07 14.33 9.01
CA ALA A 10 -37.79 12.88 9.01
C ALA A 10 -37.30 12.35 7.64
N ALA A 11 -37.77 12.98 6.55
CA ALA A 11 -37.35 12.58 5.20
C ALA A 11 -35.91 13.02 4.87
N THR A 12 -35.41 14.08 5.48
CA THR A 12 -34.03 14.55 5.27
C THR A 12 -32.97 13.72 6.02
N MET A 13 -33.36 13.03 7.07
CA MET A 13 -32.44 12.13 7.79
C MET A 13 -32.24 10.78 7.10
N LEU A 14 -33.18 10.35 6.25
CA LEU A 14 -33.08 9.05 5.57
C LEU A 14 -32.12 9.04 4.37
N THR A 15 -31.79 10.21 3.84
CA THR A 15 -30.87 10.34 2.69
C THR A 15 -29.39 10.40 3.05
N ALA A 16 -29.06 10.52 4.36
CA ALA A 16 -27.70 10.51 4.83
C ALA A 16 -27.14 9.11 5.13
N MET A 17 -27.95 8.06 5.02
CA MET A 17 -27.60 6.69 5.44
C MET A 17 -27.28 5.74 4.29
N GLY A 18 -26.65 6.18 3.22
CA GLY A 18 -26.61 5.24 2.14
C GLY A 18 -25.53 5.35 1.09
N ALA A 19 -24.25 5.48 1.46
CA ALA A 19 -23.21 4.99 0.54
C ALA A 19 -23.20 3.46 0.66
N PRO A 20 -23.33 2.71 -0.44
CA PRO A 20 -23.27 1.25 -0.37
C PRO A 20 -21.93 0.78 0.19
N VAL A 21 -21.96 -0.24 1.05
CA VAL A 21 -20.78 -0.77 1.78
C VAL A 21 -19.61 -1.11 0.84
N PHE A 22 -19.87 -1.59 -0.36
CA PHE A 22 -18.82 -1.87 -1.36
C PHE A 22 -18.13 -0.60 -1.89
N ALA A 23 -18.80 0.57 -1.93
CA ALA A 23 -18.17 1.83 -2.33
C ALA A 23 -17.20 2.35 -1.25
N GLN A 24 -17.42 2.01 0.02
CA GLN A 24 -16.48 2.30 1.10
C GLN A 24 -15.23 1.43 1.00
N HIS A 25 -15.37 0.14 0.67
CA HIS A 25 -14.23 -0.74 0.44
C HIS A 25 -13.39 -0.33 -0.78
N ALA A 26 -14.02 0.21 -1.85
CA ALA A 26 -13.30 0.72 -3.02
C ALA A 26 -12.47 1.97 -2.72
N ARG A 27 -12.77 2.70 -1.62
CA ARG A 27 -12.05 3.90 -1.18
C ARG A 27 -11.01 3.64 -0.10
N GLU A 28 -10.96 2.43 0.44
CA GLU A 28 -9.96 2.06 1.43
C GLU A 28 -8.60 1.89 0.75
N PRO A 29 -7.51 2.29 1.43
CA PRO A 29 -6.18 1.99 0.94
C PRO A 29 -5.97 0.50 0.72
N TYR A 30 -5.26 0.19 -0.34
CA TYR A 30 -4.83 -1.17 -0.65
C TYR A 30 -3.50 -1.45 0.02
N VAL A 31 -3.47 -2.40 0.94
CA VAL A 31 -2.28 -2.72 1.74
C VAL A 31 -1.80 -4.13 1.42
N ARG A 32 -0.51 -4.26 1.15
CA ARG A 32 0.18 -5.52 0.92
C ARG A 32 1.40 -5.63 1.82
N VAL A 33 1.77 -6.87 2.14
CA VAL A 33 3.02 -7.17 2.84
C VAL A 33 3.81 -8.16 1.98
N ALA A 34 5.06 -7.81 1.69
CA ALA A 34 6.01 -8.70 1.05
C ALA A 34 7.02 -9.21 2.07
N GLU A 35 7.30 -10.50 2.03
CA GLU A 35 8.37 -11.13 2.81
C GLU A 35 9.36 -11.71 1.81
N ILE A 36 10.61 -11.25 1.88
CA ILE A 36 11.61 -11.50 0.85
C ILE A 36 12.88 -12.05 1.48
N GLU A 37 13.38 -13.17 0.97
CA GLU A 37 14.71 -13.63 1.31
C GLU A 37 15.67 -13.34 0.17
N ILE A 38 16.77 -12.70 0.49
CA ILE A 38 17.81 -12.27 -0.44
C ILE A 38 19.05 -13.14 -0.25
N ASP A 39 19.75 -13.42 -1.35
CA ASP A 39 21.09 -13.99 -1.29
C ASP A 39 22.00 -13.07 -0.46
N PRO A 40 22.55 -13.54 0.67
CA PRO A 40 23.39 -12.71 1.53
C PRO A 40 24.57 -12.05 0.82
N ALA A 41 25.12 -12.70 -0.21
CA ALA A 41 26.22 -12.16 -0.99
C ALA A 41 25.83 -10.93 -1.83
N GLN A 42 24.53 -10.74 -2.07
CA GLN A 42 23.98 -9.67 -2.90
C GLN A 42 23.20 -8.61 -2.10
N LEU A 43 23.23 -8.70 -0.78
CA LEU A 43 22.43 -7.85 0.10
C LEU A 43 22.71 -6.36 -0.09
N GLY A 44 23.97 -5.98 -0.29
CA GLY A 44 24.34 -4.58 -0.54
C GLY A 44 23.74 -4.04 -1.82
N ALA A 45 23.84 -4.80 -2.91
CA ALA A 45 23.25 -4.43 -4.20
C ALA A 45 21.71 -4.38 -4.14
N TYR A 46 21.11 -5.34 -3.45
CA TYR A 46 19.66 -5.35 -3.22
C TYR A 46 19.20 -4.10 -2.46
N THR A 47 19.88 -3.78 -1.37
CA THR A 47 19.55 -2.62 -0.54
C THR A 47 19.62 -1.32 -1.34
N ALA A 48 20.63 -1.16 -2.18
CA ALA A 48 20.73 0.01 -3.07
C ALA A 48 19.56 0.08 -4.06
N ALA A 49 19.21 -1.04 -4.67
CA ALA A 49 18.12 -1.11 -5.64
C ALA A 49 16.74 -0.82 -5.03
N VAL A 50 16.44 -1.35 -3.85
CA VAL A 50 15.16 -1.12 -3.17
C VAL A 50 15.04 0.33 -2.67
N LYS A 51 16.12 0.94 -2.20
CA LYS A 51 16.13 2.36 -1.82
C LYS A 51 15.81 3.25 -3.01
N GLU A 52 16.47 3.05 -4.13
CA GLU A 52 16.22 3.81 -5.36
C GLU A 52 14.76 3.70 -5.79
N GLN A 53 14.21 2.49 -5.79
CA GLN A 53 12.83 2.24 -6.19
C GLN A 53 11.83 2.93 -5.26
N ILE A 54 12.00 2.80 -3.94
CA ILE A 54 11.10 3.41 -2.96
C ILE A 54 11.16 4.93 -3.05
N GLU A 55 12.34 5.53 -3.12
CA GLU A 55 12.51 6.98 -3.27
C GLU A 55 11.82 7.50 -4.52
N ALA A 56 11.98 6.81 -5.66
CA ALA A 56 11.32 7.18 -6.90
C ALA A 56 9.79 7.05 -6.81
N ALA A 57 9.29 5.97 -6.23
CA ALA A 57 7.86 5.75 -6.07
C ALA A 57 7.20 6.83 -5.21
N ILE A 58 7.79 7.16 -4.07
CA ILE A 58 7.27 8.19 -3.16
C ILE A 58 7.29 9.57 -3.82
N ARG A 59 8.31 9.87 -4.60
CA ARG A 59 8.44 11.17 -5.27
C ARG A 59 7.51 11.32 -6.48
N LEU A 60 7.30 10.25 -7.25
CA LEU A 60 6.68 10.33 -8.58
C LEU A 60 5.25 9.81 -8.64
N GLU A 61 4.85 8.94 -7.73
CA GLU A 61 3.55 8.25 -7.77
C GLU A 61 2.60 8.80 -6.71
N THR A 62 1.61 9.56 -7.12
CA THR A 62 0.60 10.11 -6.18
C THR A 62 -0.23 9.03 -5.49
N GLY A 63 -0.39 7.87 -6.12
CA GLY A 63 -1.15 6.74 -5.57
C GLY A 63 -0.38 5.85 -4.61
N VAL A 64 0.94 6.04 -4.46
CA VAL A 64 1.74 5.35 -3.45
C VAL A 64 1.70 6.16 -2.16
N LEU A 65 1.09 5.59 -1.11
CA LEU A 65 0.92 6.26 0.17
C LEU A 65 2.06 5.94 1.14
N ALA A 66 2.55 4.71 1.15
CA ALA A 66 3.69 4.31 1.96
C ALA A 66 4.37 3.07 1.38
N LEU A 67 5.69 3.05 1.45
CA LEU A 67 6.52 1.88 1.18
C LEU A 67 7.60 1.83 2.28
N TYR A 68 7.42 0.91 3.23
CA TYR A 68 8.37 0.72 4.32
C TYR A 68 9.07 -0.62 4.14
N SER A 69 10.39 -0.58 3.98
CA SER A 69 11.22 -1.78 3.89
C SER A 69 12.11 -1.87 5.11
N VAL A 70 12.05 -3.00 5.78
CA VAL A 70 12.86 -3.28 6.98
C VAL A 70 13.51 -4.64 6.85
N ALA A 71 14.72 -4.77 7.39
CA ALA A 71 15.43 -6.03 7.48
C ALA A 71 15.35 -6.57 8.90
N ASP A 72 15.26 -7.90 9.04
CA ASP A 72 15.40 -8.55 10.33
C ASP A 72 16.80 -8.26 10.90
N LYS A 73 16.84 -7.82 12.15
CA LYS A 73 18.10 -7.45 12.82
C LYS A 73 19.08 -8.64 12.91
N ASP A 74 18.55 -9.82 13.16
CA ASP A 74 19.36 -11.03 13.35
C ASP A 74 19.62 -11.79 12.05
N ASN A 75 18.84 -11.49 11.00
CA ASN A 75 19.03 -12.03 9.66
C ASN A 75 18.75 -10.94 8.61
N PRO A 76 19.72 -10.07 8.29
CA PRO A 76 19.51 -8.94 7.39
C PRO A 76 19.13 -9.30 5.96
N ALA A 77 19.29 -10.56 5.56
CA ALA A 77 18.85 -11.06 4.26
C ALA A 77 17.33 -11.33 4.23
N HIS A 78 16.67 -11.33 5.38
CA HIS A 78 15.22 -11.46 5.49
C HIS A 78 14.60 -10.07 5.60
N ILE A 79 13.79 -9.71 4.60
CA ILE A 79 13.27 -8.36 4.41
C ILE A 79 11.75 -8.39 4.40
N LEU A 80 11.16 -7.44 5.09
CA LEU A 80 9.72 -7.19 5.08
C LEU A 80 9.46 -5.84 4.41
N VAL A 81 8.49 -5.81 3.51
CA VAL A 81 8.01 -4.56 2.90
C VAL A 81 6.54 -4.40 3.21
N PHE A 82 6.19 -3.29 3.83
CA PHE A 82 4.81 -2.85 4.00
C PHE A 82 4.50 -1.87 2.88
N GLU A 83 3.47 -2.17 2.09
CA GLU A 83 3.09 -1.38 0.92
C GLU A 83 1.67 -0.86 1.10
N MET A 84 1.47 0.42 0.92
CA MET A 84 0.15 1.03 0.99
C MET A 84 -0.08 1.93 -0.23
N TYR A 85 -1.14 1.64 -0.95
CA TYR A 85 -1.58 2.37 -2.15
C TYR A 85 -2.96 2.98 -1.92
N ALA A 86 -3.28 4.04 -2.65
CA ALA A 86 -4.59 4.70 -2.55
C ALA A 86 -5.75 3.73 -2.85
N ASP A 87 -5.53 2.82 -3.80
CA ASP A 87 -6.47 1.78 -4.24
C ASP A 87 -5.73 0.69 -5.04
N THR A 88 -6.46 -0.31 -5.51
CA THR A 88 -5.89 -1.38 -6.36
C THR A 88 -5.40 -0.86 -7.71
N ASP A 89 -6.01 0.17 -8.27
CA ASP A 89 -5.56 0.75 -9.54
C ASP A 89 -4.21 1.45 -9.39
N ALA A 90 -3.98 2.13 -8.26
CA ALA A 90 -2.67 2.71 -7.93
C ALA A 90 -1.59 1.63 -7.80
N TYR A 91 -1.91 0.50 -7.20
CA TYR A 91 -0.99 -0.66 -7.15
C TYR A 91 -0.66 -1.17 -8.55
N LYS A 92 -1.67 -1.39 -9.40
CA LYS A 92 -1.45 -1.84 -10.78
C LYS A 92 -0.60 -0.85 -11.58
N ALA A 93 -0.85 0.45 -11.41
CA ALA A 93 -0.05 1.50 -12.04
C ALA A 93 1.42 1.46 -11.57
N HIS A 94 1.65 1.21 -10.26
CA HIS A 94 2.99 1.06 -9.69
C HIS A 94 3.80 -0.02 -10.41
N LEU A 95 3.20 -1.17 -10.69
CA LEU A 95 3.86 -2.29 -11.38
C LEU A 95 4.32 -1.93 -12.80
N GLU A 96 3.70 -0.95 -13.43
CA GLU A 96 4.00 -0.51 -14.80
C GLU A 96 5.02 0.64 -14.86
N THR A 97 5.46 1.17 -13.73
CA THR A 97 6.42 2.26 -13.69
C THR A 97 7.82 1.81 -14.12
N ALA A 98 8.59 2.74 -14.69
CA ALA A 98 9.95 2.48 -15.12
C ALA A 98 10.86 2.10 -13.93
N HIS A 99 10.70 2.76 -12.78
CA HIS A 99 11.51 2.48 -11.59
C HIS A 99 11.19 1.13 -10.96
N PHE A 100 9.93 0.69 -10.97
CA PHE A 100 9.58 -0.64 -10.49
C PHE A 100 10.13 -1.74 -11.42
N LYS A 101 9.99 -1.56 -12.72
CA LYS A 101 10.53 -2.51 -13.71
C LYS A 101 12.05 -2.62 -13.63
N LYS A 102 12.73 -1.50 -13.48
CA LYS A 102 14.18 -1.48 -13.24
C LYS A 102 14.56 -2.27 -12.00
N TYR A 103 13.87 -2.04 -10.89
CA TYR A 103 14.08 -2.77 -9.65
C TYR A 103 13.88 -4.28 -9.84
N LYS A 104 12.80 -4.70 -10.50
CA LYS A 104 12.50 -6.13 -10.73
C LYS A 104 13.57 -6.81 -11.56
N VAL A 105 14.02 -6.18 -12.63
CA VAL A 105 15.09 -6.74 -13.49
C VAL A 105 16.42 -6.82 -12.74
N ALA A 106 16.78 -5.77 -11.99
CA ALA A 106 18.04 -5.73 -11.27
C ALA A 106 18.11 -6.76 -10.12
N THR A 107 16.97 -7.08 -9.50
CA THR A 107 16.94 -7.90 -8.26
C THR A 107 16.45 -9.32 -8.46
N GLN A 108 15.92 -9.68 -9.62
CA GLN A 108 15.29 -10.99 -9.84
C GLN A 108 16.20 -12.19 -9.48
N ASP A 109 17.49 -12.09 -9.77
CA ASP A 109 18.46 -13.16 -9.47
C ASP A 109 19.02 -13.09 -8.04
N MET A 110 18.66 -12.05 -7.28
CA MET A 110 19.05 -11.88 -5.88
C MET A 110 18.04 -12.50 -4.92
N VAL A 111 16.79 -12.67 -5.37
CA VAL A 111 15.68 -13.13 -4.53
C VAL A 111 15.66 -14.66 -4.47
N LYS A 112 15.80 -15.20 -3.26
CA LYS A 112 15.69 -16.63 -2.99
C LYS A 112 14.26 -17.07 -2.74
N SER A 113 13.48 -16.23 -2.08
CA SER A 113 12.06 -16.49 -1.83
C SER A 113 11.28 -15.20 -1.73
N LEU A 114 10.03 -15.24 -2.15
CA LEU A 114 9.13 -14.09 -2.11
C LEU A 114 7.74 -14.59 -1.72
N LYS A 115 7.21 -14.04 -0.62
CA LYS A 115 5.81 -14.24 -0.22
C LYS A 115 5.10 -12.91 -0.27
N LEU A 116 4.05 -12.84 -1.07
CA LEU A 116 3.17 -11.67 -1.16
C LEU A 116 1.86 -11.98 -0.44
N ARG A 117 1.45 -11.08 0.45
CA ARG A 117 0.20 -11.22 1.19
C ARG A 117 -0.69 -10.02 0.92
N GLU A 118 -1.87 -10.30 0.41
CA GLU A 118 -2.95 -9.33 0.40
C GLU A 118 -3.53 -9.27 1.80
N THR A 119 -3.88 -8.06 2.23
CA THR A 119 -4.36 -7.81 3.59
C THR A 119 -5.65 -7.02 3.57
N ILE A 120 -6.30 -7.00 4.72
CA ILE A 120 -7.43 -6.11 5.00
C ILE A 120 -6.99 -5.19 6.13
N PRO A 121 -6.94 -3.86 5.93
CA PRO A 121 -6.59 -2.94 6.99
C PRO A 121 -7.53 -3.06 8.19
N ILE A 122 -6.97 -3.08 9.39
CA ILE A 122 -7.74 -2.98 10.62
C ILE A 122 -7.78 -1.50 11.06
N LEU A 123 -6.61 -0.88 11.14
CA LEU A 123 -6.43 0.54 11.45
C LEU A 123 -5.07 0.99 10.94
N LEU A 124 -5.04 2.05 10.15
CA LEU A 124 -3.82 2.64 9.62
C LEU A 124 -3.54 3.95 10.37
N GLY A 125 -2.96 3.83 11.54
CA GLY A 125 -2.64 4.96 12.40
C GLY A 125 -1.18 5.41 12.24
N SER A 126 -0.95 6.72 12.10
CA SER A 126 0.38 7.31 12.09
C SER A 126 0.32 8.72 12.63
N LYS A 127 1.47 9.20 13.10
CA LYS A 127 1.65 10.62 13.43
C LYS A 127 2.46 11.28 12.34
N SER A 128 2.13 12.53 12.01
CA SER A 128 3.00 13.37 11.18
C SER A 128 4.32 13.63 11.93
N ARG A 129 5.43 13.62 11.21
CA ARG A 129 6.75 13.98 11.72
C ARG A 129 6.98 15.47 11.58
#